data_d5fe9366756cf777196e824e2cad7de2
#
_entry.id   d5fe9366756cf777196e824e2cad7de2
#
_cell.length_a   1.000
_cell.length_b   1.000
_cell.length_c   1.000
_cell.angle_alpha   90.00
_cell.angle_beta   90.00
_cell.angle_gamma   90.00
#
_symmetry.space_group_name_H-M   'P 1'
#
loop_
_entity.id
_entity.type
_entity.pdbx_description
1 polymer ?
#
loop_
_entity_poly.entity_id
_entity_poly.type
_entity_poly.pdbx_seq_one_letter_code
_entity_poly.pdbx_strand_id
1 'polypeptide(L)'
;TQSIYVKEKGYGMGKYSQKITGLFATETSKQKIKLAGEECEPTEQNIKRFKAWWKKISLEHLIVFWFIGSLSMLLLMVLSYTTTFGLESNTEGIQFVINEGSIIGKRISPIIGTLFLFVVGVMLFQTQLGVMDSTSRIMAENVAIKKLGAKTEGTVNLCKIYYYFVWAQILFGIILFLLNIYEPKTLIVLGAIINAVAMFVHIGLVFILNQKELPKVFRPNWSRKIIMSFIFLFFGFFCVFVLLNKLGLI
;
A
#
# COMPACT_ATOMS: atom_id res chain seq x y z
N THR A 1 -3.75 -1.91 0.45
CA THR A 1 -2.61 -2.84 0.66
C THR A 1 -2.69 -3.51 2.02
N GLN A 2 -2.82 -2.77 3.14
CA GLN A 2 -2.89 -3.35 4.48
C GLN A 2 -4.09 -4.30 4.67
N SER A 3 -5.25 -3.98 4.11
CA SER A 3 -6.44 -4.84 4.17
C SER A 3 -6.20 -6.20 3.52
N ILE A 4 -5.50 -6.21 2.37
CA ILE A 4 -5.12 -7.45 1.68
C ILE A 4 -4.14 -8.26 2.53
N TYR A 5 -3.15 -7.61 3.12
CA TYR A 5 -2.21 -8.26 4.02
C TYR A 5 -2.92 -8.96 5.19
N VAL A 6 -3.87 -8.28 5.85
CA VAL A 6 -4.68 -8.84 6.93
C VAL A 6 -5.52 -10.03 6.44
N LYS A 7 -6.12 -9.91 5.25
CA LYS A 7 -6.91 -10.95 4.59
C LYS A 7 -6.05 -12.18 4.27
N GLU A 8 -4.89 -11.99 3.62
CA GLU A 8 -4.00 -13.08 3.22
C GLU A 8 -3.38 -13.82 4.41
N LYS A 9 -3.08 -13.11 5.50
CA LYS A 9 -2.68 -13.74 6.77
C LYS A 9 -3.79 -14.54 7.44
N GLY A 10 -5.04 -14.41 6.99
CA GLY A 10 -6.18 -15.15 7.53
C GLY A 10 -6.66 -14.66 8.89
N TYR A 11 -6.50 -13.38 9.19
CA TYR A 11 -7.08 -12.80 10.39
C TYR A 11 -8.60 -12.60 10.23
N GLY A 12 -9.35 -12.92 11.27
CA GLY A 12 -10.81 -12.79 11.28
C GLY A 12 -11.49 -13.59 10.16
N MET A 13 -12.37 -12.93 9.42
CA MET A 13 -13.07 -13.53 8.27
C MET A 13 -12.15 -13.79 7.07
N GLY A 14 -10.94 -13.22 7.05
CA GLY A 14 -9.93 -13.47 6.03
C GLY A 14 -9.54 -14.94 5.89
N LYS A 15 -9.70 -15.75 6.95
CA LYS A 15 -9.46 -17.21 6.91
C LYS A 15 -10.39 -17.92 5.92
N TYR A 16 -11.61 -17.43 5.77
CA TYR A 16 -12.66 -18.02 4.94
C TYR A 16 -12.81 -17.30 3.59
N SER A 17 -12.03 -16.22 3.38
CA SER A 17 -12.06 -15.48 2.13
C SER A 17 -11.32 -16.23 1.03
N GLN A 18 -11.73 -15.95 -0.21
CA GLN A 18 -11.08 -16.51 -1.39
C GLN A 18 -9.65 -15.97 -1.50
N LYS A 19 -8.70 -16.87 -1.81
CA LYS A 19 -7.30 -16.52 -2.03
C LYS A 19 -6.95 -16.63 -3.50
N ILE A 20 -6.19 -15.67 -3.99
CA ILE A 20 -5.61 -15.74 -5.34
C ILE A 20 -4.35 -16.59 -5.21
N THR A 21 -4.36 -17.75 -5.85
CA THR A 21 -3.21 -18.65 -5.91
C THR A 21 -2.16 -18.10 -6.87
N GLY A 22 -0.87 -18.31 -6.55
CA GLY A 22 0.25 -17.81 -7.37
C GLY A 22 0.34 -18.49 -8.75
N LEU A 23 1.30 -18.02 -9.56
CA LEU A 23 1.56 -18.46 -10.94
C LEU A 23 1.72 -19.99 -11.10
N PHE A 24 2.27 -20.64 -10.08
CA PHE A 24 2.57 -22.08 -10.10
C PHE A 24 1.49 -22.95 -9.46
N ALA A 25 0.37 -22.37 -9.09
CA ALA A 25 -0.72 -23.15 -8.54
C ALA A 25 -1.51 -23.82 -9.66
N THR A 26 -1.59 -25.14 -9.60
CA THR A 26 -2.17 -26.00 -10.62
C THR A 26 -3.70 -25.88 -10.73
N GLU A 27 -4.36 -25.15 -9.84
CA GLU A 27 -5.82 -25.00 -9.83
C GLU A 27 -6.24 -23.70 -10.51
N THR A 28 -6.50 -23.79 -11.80
CA THR A 28 -7.28 -22.82 -12.60
C THR A 28 -8.77 -22.87 -12.29
N SER A 29 -9.17 -23.26 -11.08
CA SER A 29 -10.57 -23.43 -10.72
C SER A 29 -11.27 -22.06 -10.70
N LYS A 30 -12.37 -21.96 -11.42
CA LYS A 30 -13.33 -20.87 -11.33
C LYS A 30 -13.77 -20.76 -9.87
N GLN A 31 -13.37 -19.68 -9.19
CA GLN A 31 -13.74 -19.46 -7.82
C GLN A 31 -15.15 -18.90 -7.72
N LYS A 32 -15.94 -19.46 -6.83
CA LYS A 32 -17.30 -18.97 -6.54
C LYS A 32 -17.17 -17.73 -5.65
N ILE A 33 -17.55 -16.57 -6.17
CA ILE A 33 -17.49 -15.29 -5.45
C ILE A 33 -18.88 -15.02 -4.89
N LYS A 34 -18.94 -14.77 -3.58
CA LYS A 34 -20.13 -14.28 -2.89
C LYS A 34 -19.99 -12.76 -2.70
N LEU A 35 -20.96 -11.99 -3.17
CA LEU A 35 -21.03 -10.54 -2.94
C LEU A 35 -21.67 -10.19 -1.60
N ALA A 36 -22.57 -11.04 -1.12
CA ALA A 36 -23.17 -10.88 0.20
C ALA A 36 -22.20 -11.39 1.28
N GLY A 37 -21.84 -10.54 2.21
CA GLY A 37 -21.10 -10.93 3.41
C GLY A 37 -22.02 -11.65 4.39
N GLU A 38 -21.44 -12.50 5.23
CA GLU A 38 -22.14 -13.08 6.37
C GLU A 38 -21.98 -12.16 7.58
N GLU A 39 -23.10 -11.84 8.24
CA GLU A 39 -23.06 -11.03 9.46
C GLU A 39 -22.46 -11.86 10.61
N CYS A 40 -21.52 -11.25 11.31
CA CYS A 40 -20.95 -11.86 12.51
C CYS A 40 -21.90 -11.60 13.69
N GLU A 41 -22.54 -12.63 14.22
CA GLU A 41 -23.34 -12.51 15.43
C GLU A 41 -22.50 -12.02 16.61
N PRO A 42 -22.94 -10.98 17.34
CA PRO A 42 -22.19 -10.39 18.45
C PRO A 42 -22.32 -11.23 19.74
N THR A 43 -21.95 -12.52 19.67
CA THR A 43 -21.86 -13.37 20.85
C THR A 43 -20.63 -12.96 21.68
N GLU A 44 -20.66 -13.22 22.99
CA GLU A 44 -19.52 -12.91 23.88
C GLU A 44 -18.22 -13.54 23.39
N GLN A 45 -18.28 -14.76 22.87
CA GLN A 45 -17.13 -15.46 22.34
C GLN A 45 -16.57 -14.79 21.09
N ASN A 46 -17.44 -14.35 20.18
CA ASN A 46 -17.04 -13.66 18.97
C ASN A 46 -16.44 -12.28 19.27
N ILE A 47 -17.01 -11.56 20.23
CA ILE A 47 -16.47 -10.27 20.71
C ILE A 47 -15.07 -10.45 21.31
N LYS A 48 -14.88 -11.48 22.15
CA LYS A 48 -13.58 -11.80 22.75
C LYS A 48 -12.52 -12.14 21.68
N ARG A 49 -12.89 -12.97 20.70
CA ARG A 49 -12.03 -13.29 19.56
C ARG A 49 -11.69 -12.06 18.72
N PHE A 50 -12.67 -11.22 18.41
CA PHE A 50 -12.48 -9.97 17.69
C PHE A 50 -11.47 -9.06 18.40
N LYS A 51 -11.64 -8.81 19.70
CA LYS A 51 -10.72 -7.98 20.49
C LYS A 51 -9.31 -8.56 20.51
N ALA A 52 -9.17 -9.87 20.62
CA ALA A 52 -7.88 -10.54 20.65
C ALA A 52 -7.10 -10.38 19.32
N TRP A 53 -7.71 -10.71 18.19
CA TRP A 53 -7.03 -10.56 16.91
C TRP A 53 -6.83 -9.09 16.53
N TRP A 54 -7.77 -8.20 16.90
CA TRP A 54 -7.63 -6.76 16.68
C TRP A 54 -6.42 -6.17 17.44
N LYS A 55 -6.25 -6.58 18.71
CA LYS A 55 -5.07 -6.20 19.50
C LYS A 55 -3.78 -6.68 18.84
N LYS A 56 -3.76 -7.91 18.35
CA LYS A 56 -2.59 -8.50 17.67
C LYS A 56 -2.24 -7.75 16.40
N ILE A 57 -3.22 -7.46 15.54
CA ILE A 57 -3.01 -6.68 14.32
C ILE A 57 -2.54 -5.26 14.65
N SER A 58 -3.17 -4.60 15.62
CA SER A 58 -2.79 -3.25 16.01
C SER A 58 -1.36 -3.17 16.55
N LEU A 59 -0.93 -4.16 17.33
CA LEU A 59 0.44 -4.24 17.84
C LEU A 59 1.44 -4.51 16.70
N GLU A 60 1.13 -5.40 15.79
CA GLU A 60 1.96 -5.69 14.62
C GLU A 60 2.14 -4.44 13.75
N HIS A 61 1.06 -3.68 13.51
CA HIS A 61 1.13 -2.43 12.75
C HIS A 61 1.94 -1.36 13.47
N LEU A 62 1.79 -1.24 14.78
CA LEU A 62 2.57 -0.29 15.59
C LEU A 62 4.06 -0.59 15.52
N ILE A 63 4.45 -1.85 15.69
CA ILE A 63 5.87 -2.22 15.69
C ILE A 63 6.47 -2.18 14.29
N VAL A 64 5.84 -2.87 13.33
CA VAL A 64 6.43 -3.08 12.00
C VAL A 64 6.30 -1.84 11.13
N PHE A 65 5.09 -1.28 11.01
CA PHE A 65 4.86 -0.17 10.07
C PHE A 65 5.21 1.19 10.66
N TRP A 66 4.87 1.44 11.93
CA TRP A 66 5.14 2.73 12.51
C TRP A 66 6.55 2.82 13.08
N PHE A 67 6.92 1.96 14.02
CA PHE A 67 8.21 2.07 14.71
C PHE A 67 9.39 1.74 13.79
N ILE A 68 9.43 0.55 13.19
CA ILE A 68 10.54 0.14 12.30
C ILE A 68 10.56 1.03 11.05
N GLY A 69 9.41 1.36 10.46
CA GLY A 69 9.33 2.25 9.31
C GLY A 69 9.86 3.65 9.60
N SER A 70 9.44 4.26 10.71
CA SER A 70 9.94 5.59 11.12
C SER A 70 11.43 5.56 11.45
N LEU A 71 11.90 4.54 12.18
CA LEU A 71 13.31 4.37 12.50
C LEU A 71 14.16 4.24 11.24
N SER A 72 13.72 3.42 10.27
CA SER A 72 14.44 3.24 9.00
C SER A 72 14.52 4.55 8.21
N MET A 73 13.43 5.32 8.13
CA MET A 73 13.44 6.62 7.46
C MET A 73 14.40 7.60 8.14
N LEU A 74 14.38 7.68 9.48
CA LEU A 74 15.28 8.56 10.22
C LEU A 74 16.74 8.17 10.01
N LEU A 75 17.07 6.88 10.05
CA LEU A 75 18.44 6.41 9.80
C LEU A 75 18.91 6.73 8.38
N LEU A 76 18.05 6.57 7.37
CA LEU A 76 18.37 6.95 5.99
C LEU A 76 18.54 8.47 5.83
N MET A 77 17.74 9.27 6.51
CA MET A 77 17.90 10.73 6.53
C MET A 77 19.25 11.15 7.15
N VAL A 78 19.64 10.54 8.27
CA VAL A 78 20.93 10.81 8.91
C VAL A 78 22.09 10.36 8.00
N LEU A 79 21.97 9.20 7.37
CA LEU A 79 22.96 8.71 6.42
C LEU A 79 23.13 9.68 5.25
N SER A 80 22.05 10.09 4.62
CA SER A 80 22.05 11.06 3.53
C SER A 80 22.62 12.42 3.95
N TYR A 81 22.25 12.92 5.13
CA TYR A 81 22.78 14.15 5.68
C TYR A 81 24.30 14.12 5.89
N THR A 82 24.81 12.98 6.37
CA THR A 82 26.25 12.83 6.65
C THR A 82 27.09 12.51 5.41
N THR A 83 26.49 12.01 4.34
CA THR A 83 27.23 11.60 3.13
C THR A 83 27.11 12.59 1.98
N THR A 84 25.91 13.04 1.66
CA THR A 84 25.63 13.77 0.42
C THR A 84 25.14 15.21 0.59
N PHE A 85 24.79 15.62 1.83
CA PHE A 85 24.28 16.96 2.08
C PHE A 85 25.37 18.03 1.79
N GLY A 86 24.98 19.06 1.04
CA GLY A 86 25.86 20.18 0.72
C GLY A 86 26.88 19.93 -0.38
N LEU A 87 26.82 18.78 -1.07
CA LEU A 87 27.66 18.53 -2.24
C LEU A 87 27.04 19.16 -3.48
N GLU A 88 27.82 19.98 -4.21
CA GLU A 88 27.40 20.59 -5.48
C GLU A 88 27.09 19.56 -6.57
N SER A 89 27.71 18.37 -6.50
CA SER A 89 27.50 17.24 -7.40
C SER A 89 26.25 16.40 -7.08
N ASN A 90 25.44 16.83 -6.13
CA ASN A 90 24.25 16.08 -5.69
C ASN A 90 23.11 16.27 -6.70
N THR A 91 23.20 15.51 -7.78
CA THR A 91 22.19 15.49 -8.83
C THR A 91 20.91 14.79 -8.36
N GLU A 92 19.77 15.26 -8.88
CA GLU A 92 18.48 14.64 -8.62
C GLU A 92 18.37 13.25 -9.26
N GLY A 93 17.47 12.44 -8.77
CA GLY A 93 17.19 11.13 -9.34
C GLY A 93 18.06 10.01 -8.78
N ILE A 94 18.34 9.00 -9.60
CA ILE A 94 19.09 7.80 -9.19
C ILE A 94 20.56 8.08 -8.89
N GLN A 95 21.13 9.16 -9.46
CA GLN A 95 22.51 9.57 -9.22
C GLN A 95 22.77 9.90 -7.75
N PHE A 96 21.79 10.42 -7.04
CA PHE A 96 21.86 10.64 -5.61
C PHE A 96 22.28 9.36 -4.85
N VAL A 97 21.62 8.23 -5.13
CA VAL A 97 21.90 6.94 -4.47
C VAL A 97 23.27 6.40 -4.88
N ILE A 98 23.65 6.56 -6.15
CA ILE A 98 24.95 6.14 -6.66
C ILE A 98 26.07 6.94 -5.97
N ASN A 99 25.88 8.25 -5.84
CA ASN A 99 26.83 9.13 -5.14
C ASN A 99 26.96 8.74 -3.67
N GLU A 100 25.83 8.46 -3.00
CA GLU A 100 25.84 7.99 -1.61
C GLU A 100 26.63 6.70 -1.44
N GLY A 101 26.39 5.68 -2.29
CA GLY A 101 27.15 4.44 -2.29
C GLY A 101 28.64 4.65 -2.59
N SER A 102 28.98 5.56 -3.50
CA SER A 102 30.36 5.92 -3.81
C SER A 102 31.08 6.57 -2.61
N ILE A 103 30.41 7.49 -1.89
CA ILE A 103 30.97 8.16 -0.72
C ILE A 103 31.18 7.17 0.43
N ILE A 104 30.21 6.27 0.66
CA ILE A 104 30.35 5.18 1.64
C ILE A 104 31.55 4.30 1.27
N GLY A 105 31.66 3.96 0.00
CA GLY A 105 32.79 3.17 -0.52
C GLY A 105 34.15 3.84 -0.30
N LYS A 106 34.27 5.14 -0.49
CA LYS A 106 35.49 5.90 -0.26
C LYS A 106 35.81 6.10 1.23
N ARG A 107 34.81 6.30 2.08
CA ARG A 107 35.00 6.55 3.52
C ARG A 107 35.26 5.31 4.35
N ILE A 108 34.65 4.17 3.99
CA ILE A 108 34.70 2.94 4.78
C ILE A 108 35.45 1.83 3.99
N SER A 109 34.86 1.36 2.91
CA SER A 109 35.43 0.35 2.03
C SER A 109 34.63 0.25 0.73
N PRO A 110 35.31 0.04 -0.44
CA PRO A 110 34.61 -0.15 -1.72
C PRO A 110 33.57 -1.30 -1.68
N ILE A 111 33.84 -2.35 -0.92
CA ILE A 111 32.95 -3.50 -0.77
C ILE A 111 31.64 -3.05 -0.07
N ILE A 112 31.74 -2.22 0.96
CA ILE A 112 30.55 -1.72 1.70
C ILE A 112 29.73 -0.79 0.82
N GLY A 113 30.35 0.07 0.02
CA GLY A 113 29.64 0.92 -0.94
C GLY A 113 28.87 0.11 -1.99
N THR A 114 29.51 -0.93 -2.54
CA THR A 114 28.85 -1.85 -3.50
C THR A 114 27.71 -2.64 -2.85
N LEU A 115 27.93 -3.14 -1.64
CA LEU A 115 26.90 -3.85 -0.87
C LEU A 115 25.70 -2.94 -0.58
N PHE A 116 25.94 -1.68 -0.23
CA PHE A 116 24.87 -0.68 -0.03
C PHE A 116 24.01 -0.53 -1.29
N LEU A 117 24.62 -0.31 -2.45
CA LEU A 117 23.89 -0.19 -3.72
C LEU A 117 23.11 -1.47 -4.07
N PHE A 118 23.72 -2.64 -3.84
CA PHE A 118 23.03 -3.93 -4.04
C PHE A 118 21.79 -4.05 -3.14
N VAL A 119 21.93 -3.76 -1.85
CA VAL A 119 20.81 -3.81 -0.88
C VAL A 119 19.70 -2.83 -1.26
N VAL A 120 20.06 -1.61 -1.66
CA VAL A 120 19.05 -0.63 -2.13
C VAL A 120 18.34 -1.14 -3.39
N GLY A 121 19.08 -1.72 -4.34
CA GLY A 121 18.48 -2.33 -5.53
C GLY A 121 17.46 -3.44 -5.20
N VAL A 122 17.84 -4.35 -4.30
CA VAL A 122 16.97 -5.43 -3.82
C VAL A 122 15.73 -4.86 -3.12
N MET A 123 15.90 -3.84 -2.28
CA MET A 123 14.80 -3.18 -1.55
C MET A 123 13.79 -2.53 -2.51
N LEU A 124 14.27 -1.82 -3.52
CA LEU A 124 13.41 -1.20 -4.54
C LEU A 124 12.66 -2.25 -5.35
N PHE A 125 13.35 -3.32 -5.76
CA PHE A 125 12.74 -4.43 -6.49
C PHE A 125 11.64 -5.13 -5.66
N GLN A 126 11.92 -5.44 -4.40
CA GLN A 126 10.94 -6.06 -3.50
C GLN A 126 9.71 -5.15 -3.27
N THR A 127 9.94 -3.85 -3.11
CA THR A 127 8.86 -2.86 -2.96
C THR A 127 7.97 -2.84 -4.20
N GLN A 128 8.58 -2.83 -5.39
CA GLN A 128 7.85 -2.86 -6.65
C GLN A 128 7.01 -4.13 -6.80
N LEU A 129 7.56 -5.29 -6.48
CA LEU A 129 6.82 -6.56 -6.51
C LEU A 129 5.61 -6.52 -5.57
N GLY A 130 5.78 -6.01 -4.35
CA GLY A 130 4.71 -5.90 -3.35
C GLY A 130 3.59 -4.96 -3.80
N VAL A 131 3.93 -3.83 -4.43
CA VAL A 131 2.93 -2.88 -4.97
C VAL A 131 2.19 -3.47 -6.15
N MET A 132 2.89 -4.11 -7.09
CA MET A 132 2.28 -4.75 -8.25
C MET A 132 1.33 -5.88 -7.83
N ASP A 133 1.74 -6.74 -6.91
CA ASP A 133 0.90 -7.83 -6.40
C ASP A 133 -0.38 -7.29 -5.73
N SER A 134 -0.23 -6.37 -4.78
CA SER A 134 -1.37 -5.83 -4.02
C SER A 134 -2.35 -5.06 -4.91
N THR A 135 -1.85 -4.26 -5.84
CA THR A 135 -2.70 -3.49 -6.77
C THR A 135 -3.46 -4.42 -7.72
N SER A 136 -2.77 -5.42 -8.28
CA SER A 136 -3.41 -6.40 -9.17
C SER A 136 -4.50 -7.20 -8.47
N ARG A 137 -4.33 -7.55 -7.19
CA ARG A 137 -5.36 -8.22 -6.38
C ARG A 137 -6.58 -7.33 -6.19
N ILE A 138 -6.38 -6.06 -5.81
CA ILE A 138 -7.48 -5.09 -5.65
C ILE A 138 -8.25 -4.94 -6.96
N MET A 139 -7.54 -4.77 -8.07
CA MET A 139 -8.17 -4.60 -9.38
C MET A 139 -8.91 -5.86 -9.83
N ALA A 140 -8.35 -7.05 -9.59
CA ALA A 140 -9.00 -8.32 -9.91
C ALA A 140 -10.31 -8.51 -9.14
N GLU A 141 -10.31 -8.20 -7.84
CA GLU A 141 -11.52 -8.27 -7.02
C GLU A 141 -12.59 -7.28 -7.49
N ASN A 142 -12.22 -6.02 -7.79
CA ASN A 142 -13.15 -5.01 -8.27
C ASN A 142 -13.78 -5.39 -9.63
N VAL A 143 -12.97 -5.90 -10.57
CA VAL A 143 -13.50 -6.36 -11.86
C VAL A 143 -14.39 -7.59 -11.69
N ALA A 144 -14.05 -8.50 -10.79
CA ALA A 144 -14.88 -9.66 -10.52
C ALA A 144 -16.25 -9.26 -9.94
N ILE A 145 -16.27 -8.33 -8.98
CA ILE A 145 -17.50 -7.76 -8.42
C ILE A 145 -18.33 -7.10 -9.53
N LYS A 146 -17.71 -6.29 -10.38
CA LYS A 146 -18.39 -5.64 -11.50
C LYS A 146 -18.98 -6.64 -12.49
N LYS A 147 -18.26 -7.74 -12.78
CA LYS A 147 -18.76 -8.81 -13.68
C LYS A 147 -19.95 -9.58 -13.12
N LEU A 148 -20.03 -9.71 -11.81
CA LEU A 148 -21.17 -10.34 -11.16
C LEU A 148 -22.43 -9.45 -11.21
N GLY A 149 -22.27 -8.12 -11.25
CA GLY A 149 -23.36 -7.16 -11.33
C GLY A 149 -24.37 -7.32 -10.19
N ALA A 150 -25.65 -7.52 -10.51
CA ALA A 150 -26.73 -7.73 -9.54
C ALA A 150 -26.82 -9.18 -9.00
N LYS A 151 -26.01 -10.11 -9.48
CA LYS A 151 -26.03 -11.51 -9.03
C LYS A 151 -25.31 -11.62 -7.67
N THR A 152 -25.98 -12.20 -6.71
CA THR A 152 -25.44 -12.41 -5.35
C THR A 152 -24.25 -13.37 -5.31
N GLU A 153 -24.20 -14.32 -6.27
CA GLU A 153 -23.12 -15.31 -6.40
C GLU A 153 -22.81 -15.58 -7.88
N GLY A 154 -21.56 -15.90 -8.15
CA GLY A 154 -21.14 -16.31 -9.50
C GLY A 154 -19.73 -16.87 -9.54
N THR A 155 -19.40 -17.53 -10.63
CA THR A 155 -18.08 -18.11 -10.87
C THR A 155 -17.25 -17.17 -11.73
N VAL A 156 -16.14 -16.67 -11.21
CA VAL A 156 -15.20 -15.81 -11.94
C VAL A 156 -13.78 -16.35 -11.75
N ASN A 157 -13.01 -16.35 -12.82
CA ASN A 157 -11.61 -16.74 -12.75
C ASN A 157 -10.76 -15.53 -12.28
N LEU A 158 -10.62 -15.38 -10.96
CA LEU A 158 -9.84 -14.31 -10.33
C LEU A 158 -8.36 -14.35 -10.74
N CYS A 159 -7.76 -15.54 -10.84
CA CYS A 159 -6.36 -15.68 -11.21
C CYS A 159 -6.10 -15.11 -12.62
N LYS A 160 -6.95 -15.41 -13.60
CA LYS A 160 -6.80 -14.88 -14.96
C LYS A 160 -6.87 -13.35 -14.98
N ILE A 161 -7.79 -12.75 -14.24
CA ILE A 161 -7.94 -11.29 -14.16
C ILE A 161 -6.73 -10.68 -13.44
N TYR A 162 -6.26 -11.30 -12.37
CA TYR A 162 -5.08 -10.87 -11.64
C TYR A 162 -3.84 -10.79 -12.54
N TYR A 163 -3.53 -11.86 -13.29
CA TYR A 163 -2.38 -11.86 -14.20
C TYR A 163 -2.51 -10.86 -15.35
N TYR A 164 -3.73 -10.62 -15.83
CA TYR A 164 -3.96 -9.56 -16.79
C TYR A 164 -3.51 -8.19 -16.24
N PHE A 165 -3.84 -7.87 -15.01
CA PHE A 165 -3.41 -6.62 -14.39
C PHE A 165 -1.92 -6.57 -14.08
N VAL A 166 -1.30 -7.69 -13.68
CA VAL A 166 0.16 -7.76 -13.49
C VAL A 166 0.89 -7.44 -14.80
N TRP A 167 0.51 -8.10 -15.88
CA TRP A 167 1.11 -7.85 -17.20
C TRP A 167 0.84 -6.44 -17.71
N ALA A 168 -0.35 -5.90 -17.49
CA ALA A 168 -0.67 -4.53 -17.88
C ALA A 168 0.23 -3.51 -17.16
N GLN A 169 0.53 -3.70 -15.87
CA GLN A 169 1.44 -2.85 -15.11
C GLN A 169 2.88 -2.97 -15.60
N ILE A 170 3.34 -4.18 -15.91
CA ILE A 170 4.68 -4.41 -16.48
C ILE A 170 4.82 -3.69 -17.81
N LEU A 171 3.85 -3.87 -18.72
CA LEU A 171 3.85 -3.21 -20.03
C LEU A 171 3.80 -1.70 -19.89
N PHE A 172 3.01 -1.18 -18.98
CA PHE A 172 2.95 0.26 -18.70
C PHE A 172 4.30 0.80 -18.23
N GLY A 173 4.99 0.09 -17.33
CA GLY A 173 6.34 0.47 -16.88
C GLY A 173 7.37 0.46 -18.02
N ILE A 174 7.32 -0.54 -18.89
CA ILE A 174 8.19 -0.61 -20.08
C ILE A 174 7.92 0.56 -21.03
N ILE A 175 6.64 0.90 -21.27
CA ILE A 175 6.28 2.04 -22.12
C ILE A 175 6.80 3.35 -21.54
N LEU A 176 6.65 3.60 -20.25
CA LEU A 176 7.20 4.79 -19.59
C LEU A 176 8.73 4.87 -19.75
N PHE A 177 9.42 3.75 -19.61
CA PHE A 177 10.86 3.69 -19.80
C PHE A 177 11.27 4.00 -21.25
N LEU A 178 10.56 3.44 -22.23
CA LEU A 178 10.82 3.71 -23.66
C LEU A 178 10.53 5.15 -24.07
N LEU A 179 9.58 5.81 -23.39
CA LEU A 179 9.27 7.23 -23.58
C LEU A 179 10.25 8.18 -22.86
N ASN A 180 11.31 7.64 -22.25
CA ASN A 180 12.27 8.39 -21.44
C ASN A 180 11.63 9.12 -20.22
N ILE A 181 10.48 8.66 -19.74
CA ILE A 181 9.81 9.16 -18.54
C ILE A 181 10.28 8.32 -17.36
N TYR A 182 11.55 8.41 -17.01
CA TYR A 182 12.15 7.62 -15.94
C TYR A 182 12.69 8.46 -14.78
N GLU A 183 12.41 9.76 -14.75
CA GLU A 183 12.83 10.61 -13.62
C GLU A 183 12.07 10.21 -12.34
N PRO A 184 12.75 9.59 -11.36
CA PRO A 184 12.07 9.05 -10.20
C PRO A 184 11.37 10.13 -9.37
N LYS A 185 11.98 11.30 -9.23
CA LYS A 185 11.44 12.41 -8.43
C LYS A 185 10.06 12.85 -8.92
N THR A 186 9.94 13.12 -10.22
CA THR A 186 8.69 13.58 -10.83
C THR A 186 7.59 12.54 -10.70
N LEU A 187 7.92 11.26 -10.95
CA LEU A 187 6.97 10.15 -10.83
C LEU A 187 6.53 9.90 -9.37
N ILE A 188 7.45 9.99 -8.42
CA ILE A 188 7.16 9.82 -6.99
C ILE A 188 6.27 10.97 -6.49
N VAL A 189 6.58 12.21 -6.84
CA VAL A 189 5.77 13.38 -6.45
C VAL A 189 4.37 13.29 -7.04
N LEU A 190 4.24 12.96 -8.32
CA LEU A 190 2.94 12.76 -8.96
C LEU A 190 2.15 11.64 -8.27
N GLY A 191 2.81 10.51 -8.01
CA GLY A 191 2.21 9.38 -7.30
C GLY A 191 1.78 9.75 -5.87
N ALA A 192 2.57 10.55 -5.16
CA ALA A 192 2.23 11.02 -3.81
C ALA A 192 0.99 11.92 -3.81
N ILE A 193 0.86 12.83 -4.79
CA ILE A 193 -0.30 13.71 -4.93
C ILE A 193 -1.57 12.89 -5.21
N ILE A 194 -1.50 11.96 -6.18
CA ILE A 194 -2.64 11.10 -6.52
C ILE A 194 -3.03 10.24 -5.30
N ASN A 195 -2.04 9.71 -4.59
CA ASN A 195 -2.28 8.90 -3.39
C ASN A 195 -2.92 9.71 -2.26
N ALA A 196 -2.54 10.99 -2.08
CA ALA A 196 -3.16 11.86 -1.07
C ALA A 196 -4.64 12.08 -1.36
N VAL A 197 -5.03 12.32 -2.62
CA VAL A 197 -6.43 12.43 -3.04
C VAL A 197 -7.18 11.11 -2.79
N ALA A 198 -6.59 9.99 -3.17
CA ALA A 198 -7.17 8.67 -2.92
C ALA A 198 -7.35 8.38 -1.43
N MET A 199 -6.39 8.79 -0.58
CA MET A 199 -6.47 8.66 0.88
C MET A 199 -7.59 9.51 1.47
N PHE A 200 -7.77 10.74 1.01
CA PHE A 200 -8.86 11.61 1.43
C PHE A 200 -10.23 10.94 1.20
N VAL A 201 -10.47 10.47 -0.03
CA VAL A 201 -11.72 9.78 -0.38
C VAL A 201 -11.88 8.48 0.42
N HIS A 202 -10.82 7.68 0.50
CA HIS A 202 -10.84 6.40 1.20
C HIS A 202 -11.14 6.52 2.68
N ILE A 203 -10.53 7.48 3.38
CA ILE A 203 -10.76 7.69 4.82
C ILE A 203 -12.21 8.10 5.08
N GLY A 204 -12.78 8.99 4.24
CA GLY A 204 -14.18 9.38 4.33
C GLY A 204 -15.13 8.19 4.15
N LEU A 205 -14.91 7.39 3.12
CA LEU A 205 -15.73 6.20 2.85
C LEU A 205 -15.63 5.16 3.98
N VAL A 206 -14.42 4.87 4.47
CA VAL A 206 -14.21 3.92 5.57
C VAL A 206 -14.85 4.43 6.86
N PHE A 207 -14.78 5.74 7.13
CA PHE A 207 -15.45 6.33 8.28
C PHE A 207 -16.96 6.12 8.24
N ILE A 208 -17.61 6.40 7.11
CA ILE A 208 -19.05 6.22 6.90
C ILE A 208 -19.42 4.73 7.00
N LEU A 209 -18.66 3.86 6.33
CA LEU A 209 -18.90 2.42 6.34
C LEU A 209 -18.85 1.84 7.75
N ASN A 210 -17.84 2.19 8.53
CA ASN A 210 -17.70 1.74 9.91
C ASN A 210 -18.86 2.22 10.83
N GLN A 211 -19.50 3.34 10.51
CA GLN A 211 -20.63 3.83 11.27
C GLN A 211 -21.97 3.16 10.87
N LYS A 212 -22.12 2.86 9.58
CA LYS A 212 -23.38 2.31 9.04
C LYS A 212 -23.46 0.79 9.15
N GLU A 213 -22.42 0.10 8.66
CA GLU A 213 -22.47 -1.36 8.46
C GLU A 213 -22.04 -2.17 9.70
N LEU A 214 -21.21 -1.60 10.57
CA LEU A 214 -20.74 -2.36 11.73
C LEU A 214 -21.78 -2.34 12.86
N PRO A 215 -22.06 -3.51 13.49
CA PRO A 215 -22.80 -3.59 14.74
C PRO A 215 -22.20 -2.68 15.80
N LYS A 216 -23.03 -2.07 16.65
CA LYS A 216 -22.60 -1.08 17.67
C LYS A 216 -21.42 -1.52 18.51
N VAL A 217 -21.32 -2.83 18.81
CA VAL A 217 -20.26 -3.43 19.63
C VAL A 217 -18.88 -3.39 18.96
N PHE A 218 -18.84 -3.42 17.61
CA PHE A 218 -17.59 -3.43 16.83
C PHE A 218 -17.22 -2.05 16.28
N ARG A 219 -18.05 -1.04 16.50
CA ARG A 219 -17.79 0.33 16.04
C ARG A 219 -16.57 0.93 16.72
N PRO A 220 -15.81 1.80 16.04
CA PRO A 220 -14.66 2.48 16.62
C PRO A 220 -15.07 3.35 17.81
N ASN A 221 -14.22 3.35 18.86
CA ASN A 221 -14.39 4.21 20.02
C ASN A 221 -14.27 5.69 19.64
N TRP A 222 -14.75 6.58 20.53
CA TRP A 222 -14.74 8.03 20.33
C TRP A 222 -13.35 8.57 19.97
N SER A 223 -12.29 8.15 20.66
CA SER A 223 -10.90 8.55 20.35
C SER A 223 -10.50 8.24 18.91
N ARG A 224 -10.85 7.06 18.41
CA ARG A 224 -10.58 6.67 17.01
C ARG A 224 -11.37 7.50 16.01
N LYS A 225 -12.60 7.87 16.34
CA LYS A 225 -13.43 8.75 15.50
C LYS A 225 -12.79 10.13 15.36
N ILE A 226 -12.32 10.70 16.47
CA ILE A 226 -11.61 11.99 16.46
C ILE A 226 -10.35 11.91 15.60
N ILE A 227 -9.52 10.88 15.79
CA ILE A 227 -8.30 10.69 15.00
C ILE A 227 -8.64 10.55 13.50
N MET A 228 -9.64 9.74 13.15
CA MET A 228 -10.04 9.57 11.75
C MET A 228 -10.57 10.88 11.14
N SER A 229 -11.36 11.66 11.89
CA SER A 229 -11.85 12.97 11.45
C SER A 229 -10.69 13.95 11.26
N PHE A 230 -9.72 13.97 12.17
CA PHE A 230 -8.52 14.81 12.02
C PHE A 230 -7.72 14.44 10.78
N ILE A 231 -7.49 13.15 10.53
CA ILE A 231 -6.76 12.68 9.35
C ILE A 231 -7.54 13.04 8.07
N PHE A 232 -8.86 12.89 8.07
CA PHE A 232 -9.71 13.28 6.95
C PHE A 232 -9.58 14.77 6.62
N LEU A 233 -9.66 15.63 7.63
CA LEU A 233 -9.50 17.08 7.47
C LEU A 233 -8.08 17.44 7.00
N PHE A 234 -7.06 16.78 7.53
CA PHE A 234 -5.68 17.01 7.12
C PHE A 234 -5.46 16.70 5.64
N PHE A 235 -5.89 15.54 5.16
CA PHE A 235 -5.77 15.19 3.75
C PHE A 235 -6.68 16.08 2.86
N GLY A 236 -7.86 16.45 3.35
CA GLY A 236 -8.75 17.39 2.65
C GLY A 236 -8.10 18.76 2.45
N PHE A 237 -7.51 19.32 3.53
CA PHE A 237 -6.75 20.56 3.45
C PHE A 237 -5.57 20.46 2.47
N PHE A 238 -4.80 19.38 2.55
CA PHE A 238 -3.69 19.15 1.64
C PHE A 238 -4.14 19.06 0.18
N CYS A 239 -5.23 18.37 -0.11
CA CYS A 239 -5.78 18.27 -1.47
C CYS A 239 -6.20 19.64 -2.01
N VAL A 240 -6.88 20.44 -1.19
CA VAL A 240 -7.31 21.81 -1.57
C VAL A 240 -6.08 22.70 -1.81
N PHE A 241 -5.09 22.65 -0.92
CA PHE A 241 -3.86 23.42 -1.05
C PHE A 241 -3.12 23.11 -2.35
N VAL A 242 -2.92 21.82 -2.66
CA VAL A 242 -2.26 21.39 -3.90
C VAL A 242 -3.04 21.85 -5.14
N LEU A 243 -4.35 21.79 -5.08
CA LEU A 243 -5.22 22.18 -6.18
C LEU A 243 -5.15 23.70 -6.43
N LEU A 244 -5.20 24.50 -5.38
CA LEU A 244 -5.09 25.97 -5.46
C LEU A 244 -3.71 26.40 -5.98
N ASN A 245 -2.64 25.75 -5.52
CA ASN A 245 -1.29 25.99 -6.01
C ASN A 245 -1.15 25.67 -7.50
N LYS A 246 -1.72 24.55 -7.95
CA LYS A 246 -1.72 24.17 -9.38
C LYS A 246 -2.54 25.12 -10.27
N LEU A 247 -3.58 25.75 -9.71
CA LEU A 247 -4.40 26.75 -10.41
C LEU A 247 -3.78 28.15 -10.39
N GLY A 248 -2.63 28.33 -9.73
CA GLY A 248 -1.96 29.62 -9.61
C GLY A 248 -2.71 30.64 -8.72
N LEU A 249 -3.55 30.13 -7.79
CA LEU A 249 -4.32 30.97 -6.87
C LEU A 249 -3.58 31.23 -5.55
N ILE A 250 -2.53 30.45 -5.29
CA ILE A 250 -1.61 30.58 -4.13
C ILE A 250 -0.20 30.25 -4.60
#